data_b03aafbde26c27bc4638b3d7301c0003
#
_entry.id   b03aafbde26c27bc4638b3d7301c0003
#
_cell.length_a   1.000
_cell.length_b   1.000
_cell.length_c   1.000
_cell.angle_alpha   90.00
_cell.angle_beta   90.00
_cell.angle_gamma   90.00
#
_symmetry.space_group_name_H-M   'P 1'
#
loop_
_entity.id
_entity.type
_entity.pdbx_description
1 polymer ?
#
loop_
_entity_poly.entity_id
_entity_poly.type
_entity_poly.pdbx_seq_one_letter_code
_entity_poly.pdbx_strand_id
1 'polypeptide(L)'
;MPNSGPIVAIVDDDEAVGNAIEVLMRSIGLVARAFSSGEEFLRSPELSRTGCLVVDFDMPKMTGLDLYNNLSLLGKEIPTVLITAYPSDDIRARALQAGIICYLPKPFDESDLLNCIQTALDRAKGNRGAP
;
A
#
# COMPACT_ATOMS: atom_id res chain seq x y z
N MET A 1 -10.95 -19.89 -7.20
CA MET A 1 -11.94 -18.90 -6.74
C MET A 1 -11.56 -17.50 -7.19
N PRO A 2 -12.48 -16.75 -7.75
CA PRO A 2 -12.14 -15.42 -8.29
C PRO A 2 -11.62 -14.45 -7.22
N ASN A 3 -12.00 -14.63 -5.95
CA ASN A 3 -11.61 -13.70 -4.89
C ASN A 3 -10.50 -14.24 -4.00
N SER A 4 -9.79 -15.25 -4.46
CA SER A 4 -8.73 -15.86 -3.65
C SER A 4 -7.36 -15.25 -3.90
N GLY A 5 -7.23 -14.33 -4.84
CA GLY A 5 -5.95 -13.70 -5.14
C GLY A 5 -5.50 -12.73 -4.05
N PRO A 6 -4.28 -12.19 -4.18
CA PRO A 6 -3.80 -11.21 -3.23
C PRO A 6 -4.63 -9.94 -3.26
N ILE A 7 -4.74 -9.30 -2.12
CA ILE A 7 -5.51 -8.07 -1.96
C ILE A 7 -4.57 -6.87 -2.04
N VAL A 8 -5.02 -5.83 -2.73
CA VAL A 8 -4.39 -4.52 -2.66
C VAL A 8 -5.10 -3.78 -1.52
N ALA A 9 -4.39 -3.54 -0.43
CA ALA A 9 -4.93 -2.78 0.69
C ALA A 9 -4.60 -1.30 0.49
N ILE A 10 -5.60 -0.45 0.67
CA ILE A 10 -5.42 1.00 0.56
C ILE A 10 -5.70 1.59 1.93
N VAL A 11 -4.72 2.27 2.51
CA VAL A 11 -4.88 2.88 3.84
C VAL A 11 -4.72 4.39 3.68
N ASP A 12 -5.82 5.11 3.86
CA ASP A 12 -5.84 6.56 3.71
C ASP A 12 -6.99 7.09 4.57
N ASP A 13 -6.70 8.09 5.41
CA ASP A 13 -7.74 8.67 6.26
C ASP A 13 -8.72 9.55 5.47
N ASP A 14 -8.39 9.89 4.24
CA ASP A 14 -9.32 10.53 3.33
C ASP A 14 -10.11 9.44 2.59
N GLU A 15 -11.36 9.22 3.02
CA GLU A 15 -12.18 8.16 2.45
C GLU A 15 -12.41 8.31 0.95
N ALA A 16 -12.50 9.55 0.47
CA ALA A 16 -12.72 9.79 -0.96
C ALA A 16 -11.53 9.29 -1.78
N VAL A 17 -10.31 9.54 -1.30
CA VAL A 17 -9.10 9.05 -1.97
C VAL A 17 -9.04 7.53 -1.92
N GLY A 18 -9.26 6.96 -0.75
CA GLY A 18 -9.23 5.51 -0.59
C GLY A 18 -10.24 4.81 -1.48
N ASN A 19 -11.47 5.33 -1.53
CA ASN A 19 -12.52 4.76 -2.35
C ASN A 19 -12.22 4.89 -3.83
N ALA A 20 -11.65 6.02 -4.26
CA ALA A 20 -11.29 6.23 -5.66
C ALA A 20 -10.24 5.21 -6.12
N ILE A 21 -9.23 4.98 -5.28
CA ILE A 21 -8.20 3.99 -5.61
C ILE A 21 -8.80 2.58 -5.63
N GLU A 22 -9.67 2.28 -4.68
CA GLU A 22 -10.33 0.97 -4.64
C GLU A 22 -11.12 0.71 -5.93
N VAL A 23 -11.89 1.70 -6.37
CA VAL A 23 -12.66 1.58 -7.60
C VAL A 23 -11.74 1.37 -8.79
N LEU A 24 -10.65 2.12 -8.86
CA LEU A 24 -9.67 1.98 -9.95
C LEU A 24 -9.10 0.56 -9.98
N MET A 25 -8.72 0.02 -8.83
CA MET A 25 -8.17 -1.34 -8.75
C MET A 25 -9.17 -2.38 -9.23
N ARG A 26 -10.41 -2.26 -8.78
CA ARG A 26 -11.46 -3.18 -9.19
C ARG A 26 -11.74 -3.12 -10.68
N SER A 27 -11.64 -1.92 -11.25
CA SER A 27 -11.90 -1.74 -12.70
C SER A 27 -10.90 -2.48 -13.58
N ILE A 28 -9.74 -2.82 -13.05
CA ILE A 28 -8.71 -3.57 -13.78
C ILE A 28 -8.59 -5.00 -13.28
N GLY A 29 -9.58 -5.46 -12.51
CA GLY A 29 -9.65 -6.87 -12.11
C GLY A 29 -8.92 -7.24 -10.85
N LEU A 30 -8.46 -6.27 -10.06
CA LEU A 30 -7.77 -6.55 -8.80
C LEU A 30 -8.76 -6.53 -7.64
N VAL A 31 -8.48 -7.35 -6.64
CA VAL A 31 -9.23 -7.35 -5.39
C VAL A 31 -8.62 -6.27 -4.51
N ALA A 32 -9.43 -5.34 -4.05
CA ALA A 32 -8.94 -4.19 -3.27
C ALA A 32 -9.86 -3.91 -2.10
N ARG A 33 -9.27 -3.41 -1.00
CA ARG A 33 -10.00 -3.00 0.19
C ARG A 33 -9.40 -1.70 0.72
N ALA A 34 -10.26 -0.75 1.03
CA ALA A 34 -9.84 0.52 1.61
C ALA A 34 -10.06 0.51 3.12
N PHE A 35 -9.10 1.08 3.82
CA PHE A 35 -9.13 1.23 5.29
C PHE A 35 -8.86 2.68 5.62
N SER A 36 -9.47 3.19 6.68
CA SER A 36 -9.34 4.60 7.05
C SER A 36 -8.17 4.87 8.01
N SER A 37 -7.52 3.84 8.52
CA SER A 37 -6.37 4.02 9.41
C SER A 37 -5.49 2.78 9.38
N GLY A 38 -4.24 2.96 9.82
CA GLY A 38 -3.32 1.82 9.96
C GLY A 38 -3.82 0.83 11.00
N GLU A 39 -4.44 1.33 12.06
CA GLU A 39 -4.98 0.47 13.11
C GLU A 39 -6.08 -0.43 12.58
N GLU A 40 -6.99 0.14 11.78
CA GLU A 40 -8.06 -0.64 11.16
C GLU A 40 -7.49 -1.75 10.28
N PHE A 41 -6.48 -1.43 9.49
CA PHE A 41 -5.83 -2.41 8.63
C PHE A 41 -5.16 -3.51 9.45
N LEU A 42 -4.45 -3.14 10.50
CA LEU A 42 -3.73 -4.12 11.34
C LEU A 42 -4.66 -5.10 12.03
N ARG A 43 -5.90 -4.70 12.30
CA ARG A 43 -6.92 -5.57 12.91
C ARG A 43 -7.70 -6.38 11.91
N SER A 44 -7.52 -6.11 10.63
CA SER A 44 -8.34 -6.73 9.60
C SER A 44 -7.90 -8.18 9.35
N PRO A 45 -8.86 -9.11 9.17
CA PRO A 45 -8.52 -10.46 8.76
C PRO A 45 -7.90 -10.50 7.35
N GLU A 46 -8.03 -9.42 6.60
CA GLU A 46 -7.49 -9.35 5.23
C GLU A 46 -6.00 -9.04 5.21
N LEU A 47 -5.42 -8.71 6.36
CA LEU A 47 -3.98 -8.47 6.47
C LEU A 47 -3.17 -9.64 5.91
N SER A 48 -3.55 -10.87 6.25
CA SER A 48 -2.81 -12.06 5.82
C SER A 48 -2.90 -12.32 4.31
N ARG A 49 -3.87 -11.72 3.63
CA ARG A 49 -4.05 -11.87 2.18
C ARG A 49 -3.51 -10.69 1.39
N THR A 50 -2.96 -9.70 2.06
CA THR A 50 -2.50 -8.48 1.40
C THR A 50 -1.20 -8.74 0.65
N GLY A 51 -1.22 -8.49 -0.65
CA GLY A 51 -0.04 -8.64 -1.51
C GLY A 51 0.60 -7.31 -1.88
N CYS A 52 -0.13 -6.21 -1.67
CA CYS A 52 0.38 -4.86 -1.94
C CYS A 52 -0.33 -3.89 -1.00
N LEU A 53 0.42 -2.96 -0.45
CA LEU A 53 -0.12 -1.92 0.42
C LEU A 53 0.10 -0.56 -0.24
N VAL A 54 -0.97 0.20 -0.39
CA VAL A 54 -0.89 1.61 -0.81
C VAL A 54 -1.29 2.43 0.40
N VAL A 55 -0.37 3.20 0.94
CA VAL A 55 -0.63 3.91 2.19
C VAL A 55 -0.24 5.37 2.11
N ASP A 56 -1.11 6.22 2.66
CA ASP A 56 -0.86 7.65 2.77
C ASP A 56 0.10 7.90 3.94
N PHE A 57 1.13 8.71 3.70
CA PHE A 57 2.03 9.11 4.78
C PHE A 57 1.33 10.02 5.79
N ASP A 58 0.45 10.90 5.30
CA ASP A 58 -0.08 12.04 6.07
C ASP A 58 -1.31 11.65 6.89
N MET A 59 -1.18 10.68 7.77
CA MET A 59 -2.25 10.24 8.64
C MET A 59 -1.95 10.63 10.09
N PRO A 60 -2.98 11.00 10.87
CA PRO A 60 -2.78 11.27 12.29
C PRO A 60 -2.44 9.98 13.03
N LYS A 61 -1.75 10.09 14.15
CA LYS A 61 -1.37 8.99 15.05
C LYS A 61 -0.33 8.05 14.46
N MET A 62 -0.63 7.42 13.32
CA MET A 62 0.27 6.48 12.69
C MET A 62 0.44 6.89 11.24
N THR A 63 1.64 7.34 10.86
CA THR A 63 1.92 7.66 9.46
C THR A 63 2.03 6.38 8.65
N GLY A 64 2.04 6.55 7.31
CA GLY A 64 2.24 5.40 6.43
C GLY A 64 3.58 4.70 6.66
N LEU A 65 4.61 5.47 6.97
CA LEU A 65 5.92 4.88 7.25
C LEU A 65 5.92 4.15 8.60
N ASP A 66 5.21 4.70 9.60
CA ASP A 66 5.04 4.00 10.88
C ASP A 66 4.35 2.66 10.69
N LEU A 67 3.29 2.64 9.87
CA LEU A 67 2.56 1.40 9.58
C LEU A 67 3.50 0.38 8.93
N TYR A 68 4.26 0.81 7.93
CA TYR A 68 5.20 -0.07 7.25
C TYR A 68 6.21 -0.66 8.23
N ASN A 69 6.76 0.17 9.11
CA ASN A 69 7.72 -0.29 10.11
C ASN A 69 7.10 -1.27 11.10
N ASN A 70 5.85 -1.03 11.50
CA ASN A 70 5.13 -1.96 12.38
C ASN A 70 4.93 -3.32 11.71
N LEU A 71 4.59 -3.32 10.42
CA LEU A 71 4.43 -4.57 9.68
C LEU A 71 5.74 -5.33 9.61
N SER A 72 6.85 -4.64 9.38
CA SER A 72 8.17 -5.28 9.35
C SER A 72 8.50 -5.91 10.70
N LEU A 73 8.18 -5.24 11.79
CA LEU A 73 8.41 -5.78 13.14
C LEU A 73 7.57 -7.01 13.41
N LEU A 74 6.40 -7.12 12.77
CA LEU A 74 5.53 -8.28 12.88
C LEU A 74 5.93 -9.41 11.93
N GLY A 75 7.00 -9.23 11.17
CA GLY A 75 7.44 -10.22 10.19
C GLY A 75 6.61 -10.23 8.92
N LYS A 76 5.83 -9.18 8.68
CA LYS A 76 4.98 -9.07 7.49
C LYS A 76 5.67 -8.23 6.45
N GLU A 77 6.24 -8.87 5.45
CA GLU A 77 6.93 -8.18 4.37
C GLU A 77 5.96 -7.95 3.22
N ILE A 78 5.23 -6.83 3.29
CA ILE A 78 4.25 -6.48 2.27
C ILE A 78 4.85 -5.38 1.40
N PRO A 79 4.97 -5.61 0.09
CA PRO A 79 5.44 -4.56 -0.82
C PRO A 79 4.53 -3.34 -0.72
N THR A 80 5.12 -2.17 -0.50
CA THR A 80 4.36 -0.97 -0.13
C THR A 80 4.67 0.21 -1.05
N VAL A 81 3.59 0.89 -1.43
CA VAL A 81 3.62 2.17 -2.15
C VAL A 81 3.21 3.25 -1.16
N LEU A 82 4.07 4.22 -0.94
CA LEU A 82 3.80 5.33 -0.02
C LEU A 82 3.38 6.55 -0.83
N ILE A 83 2.25 7.17 -0.47
CA ILE A 83 1.75 8.37 -1.14
C ILE A 83 1.70 9.52 -0.14
N THR A 84 1.87 10.74 -0.62
CA THR A 84 1.85 11.92 0.25
C THR A 84 1.44 13.17 -0.51
N ALA A 85 0.67 14.04 0.16
CA ALA A 85 0.33 15.36 -0.37
C ALA A 85 1.46 16.38 -0.14
N TYR A 86 2.40 16.06 0.75
CA TYR A 86 3.48 16.97 1.14
C TYR A 86 4.84 16.30 0.94
N PRO A 87 5.27 16.15 -0.32
CA PRO A 87 6.51 15.43 -0.61
C PRO A 87 7.72 16.11 0.01
N SER A 88 8.65 15.31 0.47
CA SER A 88 9.86 15.75 1.15
C SER A 88 10.99 14.80 0.77
N ASP A 89 12.16 15.36 0.45
CA ASP A 89 13.32 14.54 0.12
C ASP A 89 13.75 13.67 1.31
N ASP A 90 13.60 14.19 2.51
CA ASP A 90 13.95 13.44 3.72
C ASP A 90 13.03 12.22 3.90
N ILE A 91 11.73 12.42 3.78
CA ILE A 91 10.77 11.32 3.91
C ILE A 91 10.97 10.31 2.80
N ARG A 92 11.21 10.79 1.57
CA ARG A 92 11.46 9.91 0.44
C ARG A 92 12.67 9.01 0.68
N ALA A 93 13.77 9.61 1.15
CA ALA A 93 14.99 8.87 1.43
C ALA A 93 14.77 7.83 2.53
N ARG A 94 14.08 8.23 3.60
CA ARG A 94 13.79 7.32 4.72
C ARG A 94 12.89 6.16 4.28
N ALA A 95 11.90 6.45 3.45
CA ALA A 95 10.99 5.43 2.95
C ALA A 95 11.72 4.41 2.09
N LEU A 96 12.54 4.88 1.16
CA LEU A 96 13.28 3.99 0.28
C LEU A 96 14.30 3.15 1.04
N GLN A 97 14.96 3.75 2.03
CA GLN A 97 15.90 3.02 2.88
C GLN A 97 15.20 1.93 3.69
N ALA A 98 13.96 2.18 4.11
CA ALA A 98 13.20 1.21 4.88
C ALA A 98 12.72 0.03 4.02
N GLY A 99 12.71 0.19 2.69
CA GLY A 99 12.31 -0.89 1.79
C GLY A 99 11.01 -0.63 1.05
N ILE A 100 10.44 0.58 1.17
CA ILE A 100 9.24 0.94 0.42
C ILE A 100 9.59 0.98 -1.06
N ILE A 101 8.71 0.42 -1.88
CA ILE A 101 8.98 0.23 -3.30
C ILE A 101 8.84 1.51 -4.11
N CYS A 102 7.79 2.27 -3.86
CA CYS A 102 7.50 3.49 -4.58
C CYS A 102 7.07 4.58 -3.63
N TYR A 103 7.45 5.80 -3.96
CA TYR A 103 7.05 6.99 -3.23
C TYR A 103 6.41 7.94 -4.24
N LEU A 104 5.11 8.20 -4.09
CA LEU A 104 4.34 9.01 -5.05
C LEU A 104 3.79 10.27 -4.40
N PRO A 105 4.15 11.45 -4.91
CA PRO A 105 3.50 12.68 -4.46
C PRO A 105 2.09 12.80 -5.04
N LYS A 106 1.16 13.36 -4.28
CA LYS A 106 -0.17 13.71 -4.76
C LYS A 106 -0.13 15.10 -5.39
N PRO A 107 -0.86 15.37 -6.44
CA PRO A 107 -1.62 14.40 -7.25
C PRO A 107 -0.70 13.57 -8.12
N PHE A 108 -1.06 12.32 -8.35
CA PHE A 108 -0.29 11.42 -9.20
C PHE A 108 -1.14 10.97 -10.38
N ASP A 109 -0.47 10.55 -11.45
CA ASP A 109 -1.16 9.97 -12.59
C ASP A 109 -1.55 8.53 -12.26
N GLU A 110 -2.71 8.12 -12.77
CA GLU A 110 -3.16 6.73 -12.60
C GLU A 110 -2.13 5.74 -13.10
N SER A 111 -1.48 6.05 -14.23
CA SER A 111 -0.48 5.15 -14.80
C SER A 111 0.70 4.96 -13.85
N ASP A 112 1.12 6.01 -13.15
CA ASP A 112 2.22 5.90 -12.19
C ASP A 112 1.83 5.01 -11.03
N LEU A 113 0.62 5.18 -10.51
CA LEU A 113 0.12 4.35 -9.42
C LEU A 113 0.01 2.90 -9.86
N LEU A 114 -0.54 2.66 -11.06
CA LEU A 114 -0.70 1.30 -11.57
C LEU A 114 0.64 0.61 -11.78
N ASN A 115 1.63 1.33 -12.28
CA ASN A 115 2.98 0.78 -12.45
C ASN A 115 3.59 0.39 -11.10
N CYS A 116 3.42 1.22 -10.09
CA CYS A 116 3.92 0.92 -8.76
C CYS A 116 3.24 -0.30 -8.16
N ILE A 117 1.92 -0.39 -8.32
CA ILE A 117 1.17 -1.53 -7.79
C ILE A 117 1.55 -2.81 -8.52
N GLN A 118 1.72 -2.75 -9.84
CA GLN A 118 2.14 -3.91 -10.61
C GLN A 118 3.53 -4.39 -10.15
N THR A 119 4.45 -3.45 -9.94
CA THR A 119 5.78 -3.78 -9.42
C THR A 119 5.68 -4.45 -8.06
N ALA A 120 4.83 -3.92 -7.19
CA ALA A 120 4.63 -4.48 -5.85
C ALA A 120 4.06 -5.90 -5.91
N LEU A 121 3.05 -6.10 -6.75
CA LEU A 121 2.43 -7.43 -6.89
C LEU A 121 3.40 -8.44 -7.48
N ASP A 122 4.20 -8.02 -8.44
CA ASP A 122 5.23 -8.88 -9.03
C ASP A 122 6.27 -9.29 -7.99
N ARG A 123 6.65 -8.34 -7.14
CA ARG A 123 7.61 -8.62 -6.08
C ARG A 123 7.04 -9.58 -5.04
N ALA A 124 5.78 -9.40 -4.64
CA ALA A 124 5.12 -10.31 -3.71
C ALA A 124 5.04 -11.72 -4.28
N LYS A 125 4.73 -11.83 -5.57
CA LYS A 125 4.67 -13.10 -6.27
C LYS A 125 6.04 -13.76 -6.31
N GLY A 126 7.08 -12.99 -6.63
CA GLY A 126 8.46 -13.48 -6.66
C GLY A 126 8.91 -13.97 -5.29
N ASN A 127 8.59 -13.24 -4.24
CA ASN A 127 8.96 -13.63 -2.88
C ASN A 127 8.29 -14.94 -2.48
N ARG A 128 7.04 -15.15 -2.91
CA ARG A 128 6.33 -16.37 -2.58
C ARG A 128 6.72 -17.55 -3.44
N GLY A 129 7.14 -17.28 -4.67
CA GLY A 129 7.51 -18.31 -5.62
C GLY A 129 9.00 -18.60 -5.69
N ALA A 130 9.82 -17.83 -4.99
CA ALA A 130 11.26 -17.99 -5.08
C ALA A 130 11.71 -19.32 -4.46
N PRO A 131 12.55 -20.08 -5.17
CA PRO A 131 13.09 -21.30 -4.62
C PRO A 131 13.98 -21.04 -3.43
#